data_530109e7e96b3082013b566bcf9b1bdd
#
_entry.id   530109e7e96b3082013b566bcf9b1bdd
#
_cell.length_a   1.000
_cell.length_b   1.000
_cell.length_c   1.000
_cell.angle_alpha   90.00
_cell.angle_beta   90.00
_cell.angle_gamma   90.00
#
_symmetry.space_group_name_H-M   'P 1'
#
loop_
_entity.id
_entity.type
_entity.pdbx_description
1 polymer ?
#
loop_
_entity_poly.entity_id
_entity_poly.type
_entity_poly.pdbx_seq_one_letter_code
_entity_poly.pdbx_strand_id
1 'polypeptide(L)' 'MEWNDKGFLIEKKRYNENSLLAEIYTENHGKVVGLIFGATSKKIKGYLELGNFLHVNYKYKNDNKIGYFNVE' A
#
# COMPACT_ATOMS: atom_id res chain seq x y z
N MET A 1 -2.45 15.31 2.32
CA MET A 1 -3.51 14.88 1.41
C MET A 1 -3.75 13.39 1.57
N GLU A 2 -4.97 12.97 1.36
CA GLU A 2 -5.27 11.55 1.45
C GLU A 2 -6.51 11.21 0.63
N TRP A 3 -6.61 9.93 0.28
CA TRP A 3 -7.79 9.39 -0.37
C TRP A 3 -7.94 7.91 -0.01
N ASN A 4 -9.14 7.40 -0.21
CA ASN A 4 -9.46 5.98 -0.03
C ASN A 4 -9.74 5.37 -1.39
N ASP A 5 -9.31 4.13 -1.56
CA ASP A 5 -9.57 3.38 -2.79
C ASP A 5 -9.45 1.90 -2.50
N LYS A 6 -9.64 1.11 -3.51
CA LYS A 6 -9.47 -0.33 -3.45
C LYS A 6 -8.74 -0.79 -4.70
N GLY A 7 -8.00 -1.87 -4.59
CA GLY A 7 -7.24 -2.36 -5.71
C GLY A 7 -6.49 -3.63 -5.42
N PHE A 8 -5.77 -4.10 -6.42
CA PHE A 8 -5.01 -5.33 -6.33
C PHE A 8 -3.56 -5.05 -5.99
N LEU A 9 -3.01 -5.80 -5.04
CA LEU A 9 -1.60 -5.75 -4.73
C LEU A 9 -0.84 -6.47 -5.83
N ILE A 10 -0.07 -5.73 -6.63
CA ILE A 10 0.61 -6.29 -7.78
C ILE A 10 2.11 -6.45 -7.59
N GLU A 11 2.70 -5.74 -6.64
CA GLU A 11 4.12 -5.87 -6.34
C GLU A 11 4.38 -5.49 -4.90
N LYS A 12 5.38 -6.12 -4.28
CA LYS A 12 5.81 -5.76 -2.95
C LYS A 12 7.31 -6.01 -2.82
N LYS A 13 8.00 -5.10 -2.13
CA LYS A 13 9.42 -5.22 -1.83
C LYS A 13 9.66 -4.80 -0.40
N ARG A 14 10.61 -5.44 0.26
CA ARG A 14 11.02 -5.03 1.58
C ARG A 14 11.70 -3.67 1.50
N TYR A 15 11.24 -2.72 2.30
CA TYR A 15 11.80 -1.38 2.36
C TYR A 15 12.77 -1.24 3.54
N ASN A 16 12.33 -1.66 4.72
CA ASN A 16 13.16 -1.75 5.91
C ASN A 16 12.60 -2.86 6.80
N GLU A 17 13.05 -2.96 8.05
CA GLU A 17 12.67 -4.07 8.93
C GLU A 17 11.16 -4.19 9.15
N ASN A 18 10.45 -3.05 9.15
CA ASN A 18 9.03 -3.04 9.48
C ASN A 18 8.13 -2.58 8.35
N SER A 19 8.68 -2.28 7.19
CA SER A 19 7.92 -1.67 6.11
C SER A 19 8.14 -2.34 4.78
N LEU A 20 7.11 -2.31 3.95
CA LEU A 20 7.17 -2.76 2.56
C LEU A 20 6.91 -1.60 1.64
N LEU A 21 7.53 -1.63 0.48
CA LEU A 21 7.16 -0.79 -0.64
C LEU A 21 6.16 -1.60 -1.46
N ALA A 22 4.94 -1.10 -1.59
CA ALA A 22 3.87 -1.81 -2.25
C ALA A 22 3.39 -1.06 -3.48
N GLU A 23 3.04 -1.81 -4.51
CA GLU A 23 2.43 -1.26 -5.71
C GLU A 23 1.03 -1.84 -5.82
N ILE A 24 0.04 -0.95 -5.84
CA ILE A 24 -1.37 -1.34 -5.87
C ILE A 24 -2.01 -0.74 -7.11
N TYR A 25 -2.68 -1.59 -7.87
CA TYR A 25 -3.47 -1.14 -9.01
C TYR A 25 -4.85 -0.79 -8.50
N THR A 26 -5.09 0.50 -8.31
CA THR A 26 -6.33 0.98 -7.70
C THR A 26 -7.41 1.21 -8.76
N GLU A 27 -8.65 1.20 -8.27
CA GLU A 27 -9.81 1.37 -9.14
C GLU A 27 -9.90 2.78 -9.73
N ASN A 28 -9.59 3.80 -8.92
CA ASN A 28 -9.80 5.19 -9.33
C ASN A 28 -8.52 6.00 -9.50
N HIS A 29 -7.38 5.49 -9.07
CA HIS A 29 -6.11 6.22 -9.10
C HIS A 29 -5.03 5.50 -9.91
N GLY A 30 -5.39 4.41 -10.58
CA GLY A 30 -4.42 3.64 -11.35
C GLY A 30 -3.37 2.97 -10.48
N LYS A 31 -2.20 2.77 -11.03
CA LYS A 31 -1.10 2.12 -10.35
C LYS A 31 -0.41 3.11 -9.41
N VAL A 32 -0.42 2.82 -8.13
CA VAL A 32 0.13 3.68 -7.09
C VAL A 32 1.15 2.93 -6.28
N VAL A 33 2.28 3.56 -6.02
CA VAL A 33 3.35 3.00 -5.20
C VAL A 33 3.37 3.74 -3.87
N GLY A 34 3.42 2.99 -2.78
CA GLY A 34 3.46 3.57 -1.45
C GLY A 34 4.06 2.61 -0.43
N LEU A 35 4.38 3.15 0.74
CA LEU A 35 4.90 2.36 1.84
C LEU A 35 3.77 1.81 2.68
N ILE A 36 3.96 0.62 3.22
CA ILE A 36 3.07 0.04 4.22
C ILE A 36 3.89 -0.18 5.48
N PHE A 37 3.59 0.57 6.52
CA PHE A 37 4.27 0.45 7.80
C PHE A 37 3.66 -0.68 8.63
N GLY A 38 4.48 -1.30 9.47
CA GLY A 38 4.02 -2.40 10.29
C GLY A 38 3.71 -3.66 9.52
N ALA A 39 4.26 -3.81 8.34
CA ALA A 39 3.96 -4.91 7.43
C ALA A 39 4.42 -6.27 7.95
N THR A 40 5.25 -6.29 9.01
CA THR A 40 5.71 -7.53 9.62
C THR A 40 4.76 -8.05 10.68
N SER A 41 3.74 -7.29 11.08
CA SER A 41 2.75 -7.79 12.03
C SER A 41 1.96 -8.93 11.38
N LYS A 42 1.57 -9.92 12.17
CA LYS A 42 0.83 -11.07 11.67
C LYS A 42 -0.47 -10.67 10.96
N LYS A 43 -1.16 -9.68 11.52
CA LYS A 43 -2.42 -9.23 10.96
C LYS A 43 -2.26 -8.63 9.56
N ILE A 44 -1.31 -7.73 9.42
CA ILE A 44 -1.08 -7.05 8.14
C ILE A 44 -0.48 -8.02 7.12
N LYS A 45 0.46 -8.84 7.57
CA LYS A 45 1.13 -9.81 6.69
C LYS A 45 0.15 -10.75 5.99
N GLY A 46 -0.92 -11.11 6.67
CA GLY A 46 -1.93 -11.98 6.09
C GLY A 46 -2.69 -11.37 4.92
N TYR A 47 -2.75 -10.03 4.85
CA TYR A 47 -3.42 -9.33 3.75
C TYR A 47 -2.50 -9.04 2.57
N LEU A 48 -1.19 -9.13 2.75
CA LEU A 48 -0.22 -8.66 1.77
C LEU A 48 0.29 -9.77 0.86
N GLU A 49 -0.63 -10.50 0.26
CA GLU A 49 -0.29 -11.47 -0.77
C GLU A 49 -0.56 -10.87 -2.14
N LEU A 50 0.33 -11.16 -3.10
CA LEU A 50 0.18 -10.66 -4.46
C LEU A 50 -1.13 -11.15 -5.05
N GLY A 51 -1.85 -10.24 -5.69
CA GLY A 51 -3.14 -10.54 -6.27
C GLY A 51 -4.32 -10.29 -5.35
N ASN A 52 -4.09 -10.09 -4.04
CA ASN A 52 -5.18 -9.78 -3.13
C ASN A 52 -5.80 -8.44 -3.42
N PHE A 53 -7.12 -8.38 -3.26
CA PHE A 53 -7.88 -7.15 -3.40
C PHE A 53 -7.96 -6.46 -2.04
N LEU A 54 -7.44 -5.24 -1.97
CA LEU A 54 -7.30 -4.53 -0.71
C LEU A 54 -8.07 -3.22 -0.73
N HIS A 55 -8.62 -2.87 0.42
CA HIS A 55 -9.15 -1.52 0.67
C HIS A 55 -8.06 -0.74 1.37
N VAL A 56 -7.72 0.43 0.85
CA VAL A 56 -6.59 1.21 1.34
C VAL A 56 -6.93 2.67 1.50
N ASN A 57 -6.26 3.30 2.46
CA ASN A 57 -6.21 4.74 2.61
C ASN A 57 -4.79 5.16 2.28
N TYR A 58 -4.64 6.06 1.33
CA TYR A 58 -3.33 6.55 0.91
C TYR A 58 -3.12 7.97 1.39
N LYS A 59 -2.02 8.20 2.10
CA LYS A 59 -1.65 9.52 2.60
C LYS A 59 -0.34 9.96 1.98
N TYR A 60 -0.29 11.22 1.55
CA TYR A 60 0.90 11.77 0.91
C TYR A 60 0.98 13.27 1.15
N LYS A 61 2.18 13.83 1.08
CA LYS A 61 2.39 15.27 1.28
C LYS A 61 2.30 16.05 -0.02
N ASN A 62 2.88 15.50 -1.08
CA ASN A 62 2.84 16.11 -2.40
C ASN A 62 3.11 15.04 -3.45
N ASP A 63 2.91 15.38 -4.71
CA ASP A 63 3.04 14.43 -5.82
C ASP A 63 4.46 13.96 -6.09
N ASN A 64 5.46 14.66 -5.54
CA ASN A 64 6.86 14.34 -5.77
C ASN A 64 7.42 13.37 -4.75
N LYS A 65 6.67 13.04 -3.71
CA LYS A 65 7.12 12.13 -2.66
C LYS A 65 6.19 10.94 -2.56
N ILE A 66 6.79 9.79 -2.32
CA ILE A 66 6.03 8.58 -2.10
C ILE A 66 5.23 8.69 -0.81
N GLY A 67 3.98 8.29 -0.86
CA GLY A 67 3.11 8.28 0.31
C GLY A 67 3.10 6.92 0.98
N TYR A 68 2.12 6.70 1.83
CA TYR A 68 1.98 5.42 2.49
C TYR A 68 0.52 4.98 2.52
N PHE A 69 0.34 3.66 2.51
CA PHE A 69 -0.97 3.04 2.58
C PHE A 69 -1.28 2.56 3.99
N ASN A 70 -2.52 2.77 4.40
CA ASN A 70 -3.10 2.03 5.52
C ASN A 70 -4.06 1.01 4.91
N VAL A 71 -3.84 -0.26 5.20
CA VAL A 71 -4.71 -1.34 4.71
C VAL A 71 -5.87 -1.49 5.69
N GLU A 72 -7.06 -1.45 5.14
CA GLU A 72 -8.29 -1.53 5.93
C GLU A 72 -8.95 -2.91 5.84
#